data_50b2013867de6cdadab6878fcd51f829
#
_entry.id   50b2013867de6cdadab6878fcd51f829
#
_cell.length_a   1.000
_cell.length_b   1.000
_cell.length_c   1.000
_cell.angle_alpha   90.00
_cell.angle_beta   90.00
_cell.angle_gamma   90.00
#
_symmetry.space_group_name_H-M   'P 1'
#
loop_
_entity.id
_entity.type
_entity.pdbx_description
1 polymer ?
#
loop_
_entity_poly.entity_id
_entity_poly.type
_entity_poly.pdbx_seq_one_letter_code
_entity_poly.pdbx_strand_id
1 'polypeptide(L)' 'NIREINGVYIAEVSLPDDGGLVSKILTFGTGIKVLSPPELKKKVVDAAKAVAEYYDRA' A
#
# COMPACT_ATOMS: atom_id res chain seq x y z
N ASN A 1 -10.12 6.00 -7.56
CA ASN A 1 -10.28 7.31 -6.92
C ASN A 1 -9.26 7.51 -5.81
N ILE A 2 -8.64 8.66 -5.84
CA ILE A 2 -7.67 9.03 -4.81
C ILE A 2 -8.13 10.33 -4.19
N ARG A 3 -8.21 10.35 -2.86
CA ARG A 3 -8.61 11.52 -2.09
C ARG A 3 -7.53 11.85 -1.09
N GLU A 4 -7.43 13.10 -0.72
CA GLU A 4 -6.51 13.52 0.34
C GLU A 4 -7.33 13.95 1.55
N ILE A 5 -6.99 13.40 2.72
CA ILE A 5 -7.64 13.75 3.98
C ILE A 5 -6.53 13.95 5.01
N ASN A 6 -6.41 15.18 5.50
CA ASN A 6 -5.41 15.54 6.53
C ASN A 6 -3.99 15.13 6.14
N GLY A 7 -3.64 15.32 4.86
CA GLY A 7 -2.30 15.03 4.39
C GLY A 7 -2.06 13.58 4.01
N VAL A 8 -3.06 12.72 4.15
CA VAL A 8 -2.96 11.32 3.77
C VAL A 8 -3.82 11.07 2.54
N TYR A 9 -3.24 10.39 1.55
CA TYR A 9 -3.98 10.01 0.36
C TYR A 9 -4.75 8.72 0.63
N ILE A 10 -6.04 8.74 0.32
CA ILE A 10 -6.90 7.57 0.45
C ILE A 10 -7.17 7.02 -0.94
N ALA A 11 -6.79 5.78 -1.15
CA ALA A 11 -6.90 5.16 -2.47
C ALA A 11 -7.96 4.05 -2.49
N GLU A 12 -8.86 4.16 -3.45
CA GLU A 12 -9.84 3.13 -3.76
C GLU A 12 -9.70 2.86 -5.24
N VAL A 13 -9.14 1.72 -5.60
CA VAL A 13 -8.87 1.40 -6.99
C VAL A 13 -9.58 0.12 -7.39
N SER A 14 -10.00 0.07 -8.63
CA SER A 14 -10.69 -1.09 -9.18
C SER A 14 -9.84 -1.84 -10.20
N LEU A 15 -8.61 -1.40 -10.41
CA LEU A 15 -7.72 -2.03 -11.38
C LEU A 15 -7.05 -3.26 -10.77
N PRO A 16 -6.74 -4.27 -11.60
CA PRO A 16 -5.99 -5.42 -11.13
C PRO A 16 -4.60 -4.99 -10.65
N ASP A 17 -4.14 -5.67 -9.62
CA ASP A 17 -2.79 -5.47 -9.12
C ASP A 17 -1.80 -6.13 -10.07
N ASP A 18 -0.81 -5.37 -10.52
CA ASP A 18 0.24 -5.88 -11.39
C ASP A 18 1.61 -5.92 -10.69
N GLY A 19 1.62 -5.82 -9.38
CA GLY A 19 2.87 -5.83 -8.62
C GLY A 19 3.55 -4.47 -8.55
N GLY A 20 3.52 -3.71 -9.62
CA GLY A 20 4.07 -2.36 -9.64
C GLY A 20 3.26 -1.40 -8.80
N LEU A 21 1.96 -1.65 -8.71
CA LEU A 21 1.07 -0.81 -7.91
C LEU A 21 1.42 -0.91 -6.42
N VAL A 22 1.68 -2.12 -5.93
CA VAL A 22 2.07 -2.32 -4.54
C VAL A 22 3.37 -1.57 -4.24
N SER A 23 4.36 -1.67 -5.13
CA SER A 23 5.62 -0.95 -4.96
C SER A 23 5.42 0.56 -4.90
N LYS A 24 4.57 1.10 -5.76
CA LYS A 24 4.27 2.53 -5.75
C LYS A 24 3.62 2.96 -4.45
N ILE A 25 2.68 2.16 -3.96
CA ILE A 25 2.00 2.46 -2.71
C ILE A 25 3.00 2.48 -1.55
N LEU A 26 3.90 1.51 -1.51
CA LEU A 26 4.91 1.45 -0.45
C LEU A 26 5.87 2.64 -0.50
N THR A 27 6.08 3.22 -1.68
CA THR A 27 6.92 4.41 -1.81
C THR A 27 6.36 5.59 -1.02
N PHE A 28 5.05 5.68 -0.90
CA PHE A 28 4.42 6.75 -0.12
C PHE A 28 4.45 6.48 1.40
N GLY A 29 4.76 5.24 1.80
CA GLY A 29 4.78 4.88 3.21
C GLY A 29 3.42 5.13 3.87
N THR A 30 3.40 5.92 4.92
CA THR A 30 2.15 6.24 5.62
C THR A 30 1.39 7.41 4.99
N GLY A 31 1.90 7.96 3.88
CA GLY A 31 1.24 9.05 3.19
C GLY A 31 0.07 8.64 2.35
N ILE A 32 -0.15 7.32 2.19
CA ILE A 32 -1.28 6.82 1.42
C ILE A 32 -1.89 5.62 2.15
N LYS A 33 -3.22 5.51 2.07
CA LYS A 33 -3.93 4.40 2.67
C LYS A 33 -4.84 3.78 1.62
N VAL A 34 -4.71 2.47 1.42
CA VAL A 34 -5.55 1.74 0.47
C VAL A 34 -6.77 1.20 1.22
N LEU A 35 -7.96 1.55 0.72
CA LEU A 35 -9.21 1.07 1.29
C LEU A 35 -9.77 -0.11 0.52
N SER A 36 -9.61 -0.09 -0.80
CA SER A 36 -10.14 -1.15 -1.64
C SER A 36 -9.32 -1.26 -2.93
N PRO A 37 -9.30 -2.43 -3.57
CA PRO A 37 -9.96 -3.65 -3.13
C PRO A 37 -9.23 -4.31 -1.95
N PRO A 38 -9.92 -5.18 -1.19
CA PRO A 38 -9.29 -5.83 -0.03
C PRO A 38 -8.04 -6.64 -0.40
N GLU A 39 -8.02 -7.24 -1.57
CA GLU A 39 -6.86 -8.02 -2.02
C GLU A 39 -5.62 -7.13 -2.14
N LEU A 40 -5.78 -5.93 -2.68
CA LEU A 40 -4.67 -4.99 -2.80
C LEU A 40 -4.20 -4.53 -1.44
N LYS A 41 -5.15 -4.22 -0.56
CA LYS A 41 -4.82 -3.84 0.82
C LYS A 41 -4.00 -4.91 1.50
N LYS A 42 -4.40 -6.17 1.36
CA LYS A 42 -3.68 -7.28 1.96
C LYS A 42 -2.27 -7.40 1.40
N LYS A 43 -2.11 -7.25 0.09
CA LYS A 43 -0.79 -7.31 -0.54
C LYS A 43 0.13 -6.22 -0.03
N VAL A 44 -0.39 -5.02 0.17
CA VAL A 44 0.40 -3.92 0.72
C VAL A 44 0.83 -4.23 2.15
N VAL A 45 -0.08 -4.74 2.98
CA VAL A 45 0.24 -5.10 4.36
C VAL A 45 1.29 -6.21 4.39
N ASP A 46 1.11 -7.26 3.58
CA ASP A 46 2.05 -8.37 3.55
C ASP A 46 3.44 -7.93 3.08
N ALA A 47 3.49 -7.07 2.07
CA ALA A 47 4.76 -6.55 1.58
C ALA A 47 5.47 -5.68 2.62
N ALA A 48 4.71 -4.85 3.33
CA ALA A 48 5.28 -4.01 4.39
C ALA A 48 5.82 -4.86 5.53
N LYS A 49 5.11 -5.91 5.90
CA LYS A 49 5.59 -6.85 6.92
C LYS A 49 6.87 -7.56 6.50
N ALA A 50 6.93 -7.96 5.24
CA ALA A 50 8.12 -8.63 4.71
C ALA A 50 9.34 -7.72 4.77
N VAL A 51 9.17 -6.45 4.44
CA VAL A 51 10.24 -5.46 4.53
C VAL A 51 10.70 -5.30 5.99
N ALA A 52 9.75 -5.16 6.90
CA ALA A 52 10.08 -5.01 8.32
C ALA A 52 10.83 -6.23 8.84
N GLU A 53 10.38 -7.42 8.50
CA GLU A 53 11.04 -8.66 8.93
C GLU A 53 12.45 -8.77 8.35
N TYR A 54 12.63 -8.33 7.12
CA TYR A 54 13.95 -8.34 6.50
C TYR A 54 14.96 -7.53 7.32
N TYR A 55 14.56 -6.36 7.75
CA TYR A 55 15.45 -5.51 8.54
C TYR A 55 15.63 -6.03 9.96
N ASP A 56 14.61 -6.66 10.52
CA ASP A 56 14.70 -7.23 11.85
C ASP A 56 15.70 -8.39 11.93
N ARG A 57 15.92 -9.06 10.81
CA ARG A 57 16.88 -10.18 10.75
C ARG A 57 18.32 -9.72 10.59
N ALA A 58 18.51 -8.52 10.12
CA ALA A 58 19.85 -8.02 9.79
C ALA A 58 20.73 -7.72 11.00
#